data_3bf8fb33f38bf53a469d732c348f99da
#
_entry.id   3bf8fb33f38bf53a469d732c348f99da
#
_cell.length_a   1.000
_cell.length_b   1.000
_cell.length_c   1.000
_cell.angle_alpha   90.00
_cell.angle_beta   90.00
_cell.angle_gamma   90.00
#
_symmetry.space_group_name_H-M   'P 1'
#
loop_
_entity.id
_entity.type
_entity.pdbx_description
1 polymer ?
#
loop_
_entity_poly.entity_id
_entity_poly.type
_entity_poly.pdbx_seq_one_letter_code
_entity_poly.pdbx_strand_id
1 'polypeptide(L)'
;MLVLGLQGSPRKKGNTNFLLETFMKAAGNMGAQTHIVDCTRKNIIPCKEYVVCEKKGFCPIEDDVRDEIYPLLRQAEVVVIATPIFFYNMTAQLKAVIDRCQTFWARKYKLKLQDPGADMRRGFLLAVGATRGKNLFEGLNLTTQYFFDAIGA
;
A
#
# COMPACT_ATOMS: atom_id res chain seq x y z
N MET A 1 -13.32 -8.23 -10.14
CA MET A 1 -12.81 -7.32 -9.07
C MET A 1 -11.50 -7.88 -8.55
N LEU A 2 -10.41 -7.09 -8.60
CA LEU A 2 -9.11 -7.45 -8.02
C LEU A 2 -8.98 -6.81 -6.62
N VAL A 3 -8.70 -7.64 -5.63
CA VAL A 3 -8.35 -7.23 -4.26
C VAL A 3 -6.86 -7.43 -4.05
N LEU A 4 -6.12 -6.35 -3.82
CA LEU A 4 -4.69 -6.35 -3.56
C LEU A 4 -4.41 -6.19 -2.07
N GLY A 5 -3.70 -7.13 -1.46
CA GLY A 5 -3.20 -7.05 -0.10
C GLY A 5 -1.71 -6.66 -0.07
N LEU A 6 -1.36 -5.57 0.61
CA LEU A 6 0.03 -5.19 0.88
C LEU A 6 0.39 -5.63 2.30
N GLN A 7 1.16 -6.71 2.40
CA GLN A 7 1.57 -7.30 3.67
C GLN A 7 2.88 -6.65 4.15
N GLY A 8 2.84 -5.98 5.31
CA GLY A 8 3.97 -5.26 5.89
C GLY A 8 4.58 -5.93 7.13
N SER A 9 4.08 -7.08 7.59
CA SER A 9 4.65 -7.75 8.76
C SER A 9 5.85 -8.62 8.40
N PRO A 10 7.00 -8.50 9.09
CA PRO A 10 8.13 -9.41 8.88
C PRO A 10 7.89 -10.83 9.42
N ARG A 11 6.84 -11.02 10.23
CA ARG A 11 6.49 -12.34 10.82
C ARG A 11 5.54 -13.09 9.90
N LYS A 12 5.98 -14.20 9.30
CA LYS A 12 5.15 -15.08 8.44
C LYS A 12 3.87 -15.58 9.10
N LYS A 13 3.92 -15.93 10.38
CA LYS A 13 2.81 -16.50 11.16
C LYS A 13 2.45 -15.57 12.31
N GLY A 14 2.15 -14.30 11.99
CA GLY A 14 1.76 -13.30 12.97
C GLY A 14 0.28 -12.90 12.83
N ASN A 15 -0.25 -12.20 13.84
CA ASN A 15 -1.64 -11.73 13.84
C ASN A 15 -1.98 -10.85 12.63
N THR A 16 -1.05 -10.02 12.18
CA THR A 16 -1.23 -9.17 10.99
C THR A 16 -1.46 -10.03 9.74
N ASN A 17 -0.65 -11.07 9.56
CA ASN A 17 -0.78 -11.96 8.42
C ASN A 17 -2.09 -12.74 8.47
N PHE A 18 -2.45 -13.25 9.65
CA PHE A 18 -3.73 -13.93 9.87
C PHE A 18 -4.94 -13.05 9.51
N LEU A 19 -4.92 -11.76 9.91
CA LEU A 19 -5.99 -10.82 9.56
C LEU A 19 -6.07 -10.61 8.04
N LEU A 20 -4.93 -10.40 7.38
CA LEU A 20 -4.90 -10.21 5.93
C LEU A 20 -5.38 -11.46 5.19
N GLU A 21 -4.87 -12.63 5.53
CA GLU A 21 -5.27 -13.90 4.90
C GLU A 21 -6.78 -14.16 5.09
N THR A 22 -7.32 -13.86 6.28
CA THR A 22 -8.75 -13.99 6.56
C THR A 22 -9.57 -13.06 5.67
N PHE A 23 -9.16 -11.80 5.54
CA PHE A 23 -9.82 -10.84 4.64
C PHE A 23 -9.77 -11.30 3.18
N MET A 24 -8.59 -11.69 2.71
CA MET A 24 -8.39 -12.12 1.32
C MET A 24 -9.17 -13.41 1.00
N LYS A 25 -9.22 -14.36 1.92
CA LYS A 25 -10.03 -15.57 1.79
C LYS A 25 -11.53 -15.25 1.70
N ALA A 26 -12.01 -14.35 2.55
CA ALA A 26 -13.42 -13.94 2.51
C ALA A 26 -13.74 -13.25 1.17
N ALA A 27 -12.89 -12.36 0.68
CA ALA A 27 -13.05 -11.72 -0.62
C ALA A 27 -13.05 -12.74 -1.78
N GLY A 28 -12.15 -13.73 -1.74
CA GLY A 28 -12.10 -14.83 -2.72
C GLY A 28 -13.37 -15.67 -2.72
N ASN A 29 -13.92 -15.99 -1.54
CA ASN A 29 -15.18 -16.72 -1.41
C ASN A 29 -16.38 -15.94 -1.99
N MET A 30 -16.29 -14.62 -2.06
CA MET A 30 -17.27 -13.74 -2.70
C MET A 30 -17.02 -13.53 -4.21
N GLY A 31 -16.08 -14.28 -4.80
CA GLY A 31 -15.78 -14.24 -6.24
C GLY A 31 -14.76 -13.18 -6.66
N ALA A 32 -14.04 -12.56 -5.73
CA ALA A 32 -12.95 -11.65 -6.09
C ALA A 32 -11.67 -12.40 -6.44
N GLN A 33 -10.93 -11.88 -7.41
CA GLN A 33 -9.53 -12.26 -7.61
C GLN A 33 -8.71 -11.62 -6.50
N THR A 34 -7.87 -12.38 -5.80
CA THR A 34 -7.06 -11.88 -4.68
C THR A 34 -5.57 -12.02 -4.96
N HIS A 35 -4.79 -11.01 -4.60
CA HIS A 35 -3.33 -11.03 -4.71
C HIS A 35 -2.70 -10.42 -3.45
N ILE A 36 -1.72 -11.11 -2.87
CA ILE A 36 -0.97 -10.59 -1.71
C ILE A 36 0.48 -10.34 -2.12
N VAL A 37 0.94 -9.11 -1.90
CA VAL A 37 2.36 -8.75 -2.01
C VAL A 37 2.97 -8.70 -0.61
N ASP A 38 3.93 -9.56 -0.33
CA ASP A 38 4.73 -9.52 0.90
C ASP A 38 5.85 -8.48 0.74
N CYS A 39 5.57 -7.24 1.15
CA CYS A 39 6.51 -6.12 1.04
C CYS A 39 7.83 -6.36 1.80
N THR A 40 7.85 -7.28 2.77
CA THR A 40 9.05 -7.57 3.56
C THR A 40 10.08 -8.42 2.84
N ARG A 41 9.70 -8.98 1.68
CA ARG A 41 10.53 -9.90 0.87
C ARG A 41 10.83 -9.39 -0.52
N LYS A 42 10.28 -8.24 -0.87
CA LYS A 42 10.52 -7.60 -2.15
C LYS A 42 11.80 -6.76 -2.12
N ASN A 43 12.42 -6.65 -3.27
CA ASN A 43 13.49 -5.67 -3.48
C ASN A 43 12.85 -4.30 -3.62
N ILE A 44 12.82 -3.54 -2.52
CA ILE A 44 12.21 -2.21 -2.45
C ILE A 44 13.29 -1.18 -2.18
N ILE A 45 13.62 -0.38 -3.16
CA ILE A 45 14.54 0.75 -3.01
C ILE A 45 13.72 1.96 -2.55
N PRO A 46 14.01 2.56 -1.38
CA PRO A 46 13.34 3.76 -0.91
C PRO A 46 13.38 4.91 -1.91
N CYS A 47 12.42 5.82 -1.82
CA CYS A 47 12.40 7.02 -2.66
C CYS A 47 13.70 7.81 -2.49
N LYS A 48 14.36 8.14 -3.62
CA LYS A 48 15.60 8.94 -3.66
C LYS A 48 15.36 10.39 -4.11
N GLU A 49 14.09 10.78 -4.16
CA GLU A 49 13.69 12.15 -4.50
C GLU A 49 14.28 12.68 -5.83
N TYR A 50 14.35 11.82 -6.85
CA TYR A 50 14.79 12.23 -8.20
C TYR A 50 13.84 13.21 -8.91
N VAL A 51 12.64 13.41 -8.37
CA VAL A 51 11.62 14.35 -8.86
C VAL A 51 11.15 14.09 -10.32
N VAL A 52 11.58 12.99 -10.91
CA VAL A 52 11.17 12.59 -12.29
C VAL A 52 9.66 12.35 -12.36
N CYS A 53 9.06 11.80 -11.31
CA CYS A 53 7.63 11.53 -11.26
C CYS A 53 6.77 12.80 -11.36
N GLU A 54 7.23 13.95 -10.87
CA GLU A 54 6.51 15.22 -10.97
C GLU A 54 6.48 15.78 -12.41
N LYS A 55 7.47 15.41 -13.23
CA LYS A 55 7.61 15.88 -14.61
C LYS A 55 7.07 14.88 -15.63
N LYS A 56 7.29 13.60 -15.40
CA LYS A 56 7.04 12.51 -16.37
C LYS A 56 5.98 11.51 -15.94
N GLY A 57 5.51 11.56 -14.68
CA GLY A 57 4.47 10.68 -14.16
C GLY A 57 4.90 9.23 -13.94
N PHE A 58 6.21 8.94 -13.88
CA PHE A 58 6.74 7.62 -13.55
C PHE A 58 7.97 7.71 -12.65
N CYS A 59 8.25 6.64 -11.91
CA CYS A 59 9.45 6.53 -11.08
C CYS A 59 10.55 5.80 -11.85
N PRO A 60 11.79 6.36 -11.93
CA PRO A 60 12.88 5.74 -12.69
C PRO A 60 13.60 4.62 -11.93
N ILE A 61 13.30 4.40 -10.65
CA ILE A 61 13.94 3.36 -9.85
C ILE A 61 13.47 1.99 -10.32
N GLU A 62 14.40 1.13 -10.69
CA GLU A 62 14.18 -0.23 -11.18
C GLU A 62 14.21 -1.21 -10.00
N ASP A 63 13.04 -1.69 -9.61
CA ASP A 63 12.83 -2.62 -8.50
C ASP A 63 11.42 -3.23 -8.55
N ASP A 64 11.09 -4.09 -7.58
CA ASP A 64 9.78 -4.75 -7.51
C ASP A 64 8.61 -3.77 -7.34
N VAL A 65 8.85 -2.55 -6.83
CA VAL A 65 7.79 -1.53 -6.75
C VAL A 65 7.36 -1.10 -8.15
N ARG A 66 8.33 -0.85 -9.05
CA ARG A 66 8.06 -0.47 -10.44
C ARG A 66 7.46 -1.63 -11.22
N ASP A 67 8.04 -2.82 -11.09
CA ASP A 67 7.78 -3.91 -12.01
C ASP A 67 6.55 -4.75 -11.61
N GLU A 68 6.18 -4.75 -10.32
CA GLU A 68 5.04 -5.52 -9.80
C GLU A 68 4.00 -4.66 -9.07
N ILE A 69 4.42 -3.85 -8.08
CA ILE A 69 3.47 -3.19 -7.18
C ILE A 69 2.68 -2.08 -7.90
N TYR A 70 3.32 -1.25 -8.71
CA TYR A 70 2.61 -0.20 -9.46
C TYR A 70 1.57 -0.75 -10.44
N PRO A 71 1.86 -1.78 -11.27
CA PRO A 71 0.85 -2.42 -12.11
C PRO A 71 -0.34 -2.96 -11.31
N LEU A 72 -0.09 -3.63 -10.19
CA LEU A 72 -1.14 -4.18 -9.32
C LEU A 72 -1.99 -3.08 -8.68
N LEU A 73 -1.36 -2.00 -8.17
CA LEU A 73 -2.09 -0.85 -7.62
C LEU A 73 -2.99 -0.17 -8.66
N ARG A 74 -2.59 -0.13 -9.93
CA ARG A 74 -3.43 0.43 -11.00
C ARG A 74 -4.62 -0.44 -11.36
N GLN A 75 -4.48 -1.75 -11.24
CA GLN A 75 -5.53 -2.72 -11.58
C GLN A 75 -6.50 -2.98 -10.44
N ALA A 76 -6.06 -2.81 -9.18
CA ALA A 76 -6.86 -3.15 -8.02
C ALA A 76 -8.03 -2.20 -7.83
N GLU A 77 -9.22 -2.75 -7.60
CA GLU A 77 -10.40 -2.00 -7.15
C GLU A 77 -10.48 -1.93 -5.62
N VAL A 78 -9.83 -2.87 -4.93
CA VAL A 78 -9.71 -2.85 -3.48
C VAL A 78 -8.24 -3.01 -3.09
N VAL A 79 -7.73 -2.11 -2.25
CA VAL A 79 -6.37 -2.16 -1.70
C VAL A 79 -6.45 -2.32 -0.19
N VAL A 80 -5.83 -3.37 0.34
CA VAL A 80 -5.79 -3.68 1.77
C VAL A 80 -4.36 -3.56 2.26
N ILE A 81 -4.10 -2.67 3.19
CA ILE A 81 -2.82 -2.59 3.91
C ILE A 81 -2.92 -3.41 5.19
N ALA A 82 -1.95 -4.29 5.44
CA ALA A 82 -1.83 -5.01 6.69
C ALA A 82 -0.45 -4.82 7.31
N THR A 83 -0.38 -4.27 8.53
CA THR A 83 0.88 -3.94 9.19
C THR A 83 0.81 -4.07 10.72
N PRO A 84 1.88 -4.53 11.38
CA PRO A 84 2.04 -4.25 12.79
C PRO A 84 2.39 -2.78 12.99
N ILE A 85 2.13 -2.25 14.20
CA ILE A 85 2.54 -0.88 14.52
C ILE A 85 3.98 -0.90 15.05
N PHE A 86 4.85 -0.20 14.33
CA PHE A 86 6.22 0.10 14.74
C PHE A 86 6.36 1.62 14.90
N PHE A 87 6.70 2.08 16.11
CA PHE A 87 6.85 3.52 16.40
C PHE A 87 5.68 4.38 15.88
N TYR A 88 4.44 4.00 16.24
CA TYR A 88 3.21 4.70 15.84
C TYR A 88 2.90 4.70 14.33
N ASN A 89 3.62 3.91 13.56
CA ASN A 89 3.44 3.84 12.11
C ASN A 89 3.62 2.39 11.60
N MET A 90 3.61 2.21 10.29
CA MET A 90 3.85 0.92 9.65
C MET A 90 5.34 0.54 9.65
N THR A 91 5.64 -0.68 9.24
CA THR A 91 7.02 -1.16 9.08
C THR A 91 7.77 -0.39 7.99
N ALA A 92 9.11 -0.33 8.09
CA ALA A 92 9.95 0.39 7.16
C ALA A 92 9.78 -0.07 5.71
N GLN A 93 9.67 -1.37 5.46
CA GLN A 93 9.49 -1.94 4.11
C GLN A 93 8.18 -1.49 3.48
N LEU A 94 7.07 -1.56 4.23
CA LEU A 94 5.78 -1.09 3.74
C LEU A 94 5.78 0.43 3.55
N LYS A 95 6.40 1.18 4.48
CA LYS A 95 6.55 2.63 4.36
C LYS A 95 7.33 3.02 3.11
N ALA A 96 8.38 2.27 2.76
CA ALA A 96 9.12 2.50 1.53
C ALA A 96 8.26 2.34 0.27
N VAL A 97 7.35 1.36 0.23
CA VAL A 97 6.36 1.23 -0.85
C VAL A 97 5.46 2.47 -0.92
N ILE A 98 4.95 2.92 0.24
CA ILE A 98 4.06 4.09 0.32
C ILE A 98 4.77 5.36 -0.12
N ASP A 99 6.01 5.59 0.32
CA ASP A 99 6.81 6.75 -0.11
C ASP A 99 7.07 6.74 -1.63
N ARG A 100 7.23 5.56 -2.23
CA ARG A 100 7.35 5.40 -3.66
C ARG A 100 6.04 5.73 -4.41
N CYS A 101 4.88 5.67 -3.75
CA CYS A 101 3.60 6.09 -4.31
C CYS A 101 3.46 7.61 -4.51
N GLN A 102 4.49 8.40 -4.16
CA GLN A 102 4.64 9.79 -4.62
C GLN A 102 4.41 9.92 -6.14
N THR A 103 4.67 8.87 -6.90
CA THR A 103 4.37 8.82 -8.35
C THR A 103 2.88 8.97 -8.64
N PHE A 104 2.00 8.33 -7.88
CA PHE A 104 0.53 8.45 -8.04
C PHE A 104 0.06 9.85 -7.64
N TRP A 105 0.57 10.37 -6.51
CA TRP A 105 0.31 11.73 -6.08
C TRP A 105 0.71 12.75 -7.17
N ALA A 106 1.91 12.61 -7.74
CA ALA A 106 2.39 13.50 -8.78
C ALA A 106 1.51 13.43 -10.04
N ARG A 107 1.08 12.24 -10.46
CA ARG A 107 0.14 12.04 -11.56
C ARG A 107 -1.18 12.75 -11.28
N LYS A 108 -1.78 12.54 -10.12
CA LYS A 108 -3.07 13.11 -9.72
C LYS A 108 -3.01 14.64 -9.59
N TYR A 109 -2.06 15.15 -8.80
CA TYR A 109 -2.07 16.55 -8.37
C TYR A 109 -1.20 17.50 -9.20
N LYS A 110 -0.06 17.02 -9.72
CA LYS A 110 0.83 17.86 -10.55
C LYS A 110 0.51 17.76 -12.03
N LEU A 111 0.34 16.57 -12.54
CA LEU A 111 0.16 16.32 -13.97
C LEU A 111 -1.31 16.23 -14.38
N LYS A 112 -2.24 16.17 -13.42
CA LYS A 112 -3.70 16.04 -13.65
C LYS A 112 -4.06 14.82 -14.51
N LEU A 113 -3.29 13.74 -14.36
CA LEU A 113 -3.51 12.46 -15.01
C LEU A 113 -4.36 11.58 -14.08
N GLN A 114 -5.45 11.05 -14.61
CA GLN A 114 -6.25 10.05 -13.89
C GLN A 114 -5.78 8.65 -14.25
N ASP A 115 -5.53 7.82 -13.22
CA ASP A 115 -5.34 6.38 -13.44
C ASP A 115 -6.72 5.72 -13.59
N PRO A 116 -6.88 4.76 -14.52
CA PRO A 116 -8.16 4.08 -14.70
C PRO A 116 -8.68 3.47 -13.41
N GLY A 117 -9.97 3.66 -13.10
CA GLY A 117 -10.63 3.10 -11.92
C GLY A 117 -10.29 3.75 -10.57
N ALA A 118 -9.50 4.83 -10.55
CA ALA A 118 -9.13 5.52 -9.31
C ALA A 118 -10.36 5.94 -8.47
N ASP A 119 -11.41 6.47 -9.10
CA ASP A 119 -12.61 6.95 -8.40
C ASP A 119 -13.49 5.82 -7.82
N MET A 120 -13.27 4.58 -8.26
CA MET A 120 -14.03 3.39 -7.81
C MET A 120 -13.28 2.57 -6.75
N ARG A 121 -12.04 2.91 -6.48
CA ARG A 121 -11.17 2.15 -5.57
C ARG A 121 -11.60 2.29 -4.12
N ARG A 122 -11.37 1.23 -3.32
CA ARG A 122 -11.60 1.22 -1.87
C ARG A 122 -10.33 0.84 -1.14
N GLY A 123 -10.02 1.54 -0.05
CA GLY A 123 -8.86 1.27 0.81
C GLY A 123 -9.28 0.72 2.17
N PHE A 124 -8.55 -0.30 2.65
CA PHE A 124 -8.73 -0.86 4.00
C PHE A 124 -7.39 -0.96 4.72
N LEU A 125 -7.39 -0.61 6.01
CA LEU A 125 -6.24 -0.75 6.90
C LEU A 125 -6.53 -1.82 7.94
N LEU A 126 -5.66 -2.83 8.00
CA LEU A 126 -5.62 -3.85 9.04
C LEU A 126 -4.34 -3.65 9.85
N ALA A 127 -4.47 -3.29 11.12
CA ALA A 127 -3.32 -2.96 11.95
C ALA A 127 -3.38 -3.68 13.31
N VAL A 128 -2.22 -4.13 13.77
CA VAL A 128 -2.05 -4.81 15.06
C VAL A 128 -1.01 -4.09 15.89
N GLY A 129 -1.44 -3.55 17.05
CA GLY A 129 -0.55 -2.96 18.04
C GLY A 129 -0.26 -3.94 19.20
N ALA A 130 0.98 -3.96 19.68
CA ALA A 130 1.38 -4.77 20.82
C ALA A 130 1.12 -4.08 22.18
N THR A 131 0.84 -2.78 22.17
CA THR A 131 0.65 -1.97 23.38
C THR A 131 -0.68 -1.21 23.33
N ARG A 132 -1.06 -0.61 24.46
CA ARG A 132 -2.23 0.27 24.58
C ARG A 132 -1.81 1.75 24.70
N GLY A 133 -0.76 2.15 23.95
CA GLY A 133 -0.26 3.52 23.98
C GLY A 133 -1.35 4.54 23.58
N LYS A 134 -1.30 5.71 24.20
CA LYS A 134 -2.19 6.82 23.82
C LYS A 134 -1.97 7.17 22.34
N ASN A 135 -3.05 7.31 21.58
CA ASN A 135 -2.99 7.66 20.15
C ASN A 135 -2.16 6.71 19.28
N LEU A 136 -2.06 5.42 19.66
CA LEU A 136 -1.19 4.42 19.03
C LEU A 136 -1.37 4.33 17.51
N PHE A 137 -2.58 4.54 17.00
CA PHE A 137 -2.93 4.42 15.58
C PHE A 137 -2.91 5.75 14.82
N GLU A 138 -2.70 6.88 15.48
CA GLU A 138 -2.89 8.20 14.88
C GLU A 138 -1.94 8.45 13.70
N GLY A 139 -0.64 8.23 13.90
CA GLY A 139 0.35 8.41 12.83
C GLY A 139 0.14 7.44 11.66
N LEU A 140 -0.22 6.17 11.97
CA LEU A 140 -0.53 5.18 10.97
C LEU A 140 -1.78 5.55 10.15
N ASN A 141 -2.85 5.99 10.81
CA ASN A 141 -4.09 6.39 10.16
C ASN A 141 -3.84 7.57 9.21
N LEU A 142 -3.10 8.58 9.67
CA LEU A 142 -2.76 9.75 8.86
C LEU A 142 -1.95 9.35 7.62
N THR A 143 -0.90 8.55 7.78
CA THR A 143 -0.08 8.07 6.66
C THR A 143 -0.93 7.28 5.65
N THR A 144 -1.80 6.41 6.15
CA THR A 144 -2.66 5.57 5.31
C THR A 144 -3.71 6.37 4.56
N GLN A 145 -4.30 7.37 5.21
CA GLN A 145 -5.27 8.28 4.58
C GLN A 145 -4.66 8.98 3.35
N TYR A 146 -3.46 9.56 3.48
CA TYR A 146 -2.80 10.23 2.37
C TYR A 146 -2.31 9.28 1.30
N PHE A 147 -1.92 8.06 1.67
CA PHE A 147 -1.61 7.03 0.69
C PHE A 147 -2.84 6.65 -0.13
N PHE A 148 -3.97 6.38 0.50
CA PHE A 148 -5.22 6.05 -0.19
C PHE A 148 -5.68 7.20 -1.09
N ASP A 149 -5.62 8.43 -0.61
CA ASP A 149 -5.89 9.59 -1.44
C ASP A 149 -4.99 9.64 -2.68
N ALA A 150 -3.68 9.43 -2.53
CA ALA A 150 -2.74 9.45 -3.65
C ALA A 150 -3.06 8.41 -4.73
N ILE A 151 -3.48 7.21 -4.34
CA ILE A 151 -3.84 6.14 -5.28
C ILE A 151 -5.31 6.19 -5.73
N GLY A 152 -6.10 7.14 -5.23
CA GLY A 152 -7.52 7.30 -5.57
C GLY A 152 -8.45 6.27 -4.90
N ALA A 153 -8.18 5.92 -3.62
CA ALA A 153 -8.98 4.99 -2.84
C ALA A 153 -9.64 5.69 -1.65
#